data_7f4f01cb8ff1575e7b00caebcfc25060
#
_entry.id   7f4f01cb8ff1575e7b00caebcfc25060
#
_cell.length_a   1.000
_cell.length_b   1.000
_cell.length_c   1.000
_cell.angle_alpha   90.00
_cell.angle_beta   90.00
_cell.angle_gamma   90.00
#
_symmetry.space_group_name_H-M   'P 1'
#
loop_
_entity.id
_entity.type
_entity.pdbx_description
1 polymer ?
#
loop_
_entity_poly.entity_id
_entity_poly.type
_entity_poly.pdbx_seq_one_letter_code
_entity_poly.pdbx_strand_id
1 'polypeptide(L)'
;AIRTIHAGLDAGVRYLDTAWSYYLPSEPGTGTAKDLGYGEKLVRDALASWDGPRDEVLVATKTGYRRTMEVPAFVAPVSDSPESDTQGRDSEGCSRRPGGERQHLQAAGSQYGWMADSRPKTMICDAKESAAHLGVEALDLLYSHGPDPEVAYEDQVGALKQLLDEGVIRYAGISRVDNAQIDIAREILGDKLIAVQNQFSPSYPDPEHTMEHCAELGLAFVC
;
A
#
# COMPACT_ATOMS: atom_id res chain seq x y z
N ALA A 1 -4.39 19.52 8.47
CA ALA A 1 -3.94 18.57 7.43
C ALA A 1 -4.22 19.12 6.03
N ILE A 2 -5.49 19.45 5.61
CA ILE A 2 -5.79 19.94 4.25
C ILE A 2 -4.96 21.18 3.90
N ARG A 3 -4.92 22.22 4.76
CA ARG A 3 -4.10 23.42 4.55
C ARG A 3 -2.60 23.15 4.36
N THR A 4 -2.09 22.07 4.96
CA THR A 4 -0.68 21.68 4.79
C THR A 4 -0.45 21.11 3.41
N ILE A 5 -1.39 20.27 2.92
CA ILE A 5 -1.34 19.73 1.55
C ILE A 5 -1.43 20.87 0.54
N HIS A 6 -2.37 21.81 0.71
CA HIS A 6 -2.48 23.00 -0.16
C HIS A 6 -1.18 23.79 -0.21
N ALA A 7 -0.57 24.09 0.96
CA ALA A 7 0.68 24.83 1.01
C ALA A 7 1.83 24.10 0.27
N GLY A 8 1.85 22.76 0.33
CA GLY A 8 2.80 21.95 -0.45
C GLY A 8 2.54 22.05 -1.96
N LEU A 9 1.28 21.91 -2.38
CA LEU A 9 0.88 22.02 -3.78
C LEU A 9 1.17 23.42 -4.35
N ASP A 10 0.86 24.48 -3.58
CA ASP A 10 1.15 25.88 -3.93
C ASP A 10 2.67 26.14 -4.03
N ALA A 11 3.48 25.44 -3.23
CA ALA A 11 4.93 25.46 -3.31
C ALA A 11 5.52 24.60 -4.45
N GLY A 12 4.68 23.95 -5.25
CA GLY A 12 5.11 23.17 -6.41
C GLY A 12 5.23 21.66 -6.19
N VAL A 13 4.79 21.13 -5.05
CA VAL A 13 4.69 19.67 -4.88
C VAL A 13 3.67 19.12 -5.88
N ARG A 14 4.06 18.05 -6.61
CA ARG A 14 3.22 17.40 -7.63
C ARG A 14 3.10 15.88 -7.44
N TYR A 15 3.71 15.35 -6.38
CA TYR A 15 3.62 13.95 -6.00
C TYR A 15 3.08 13.86 -4.57
N LEU A 16 1.94 13.20 -4.39
CA LEU A 16 1.35 12.93 -3.09
C LEU A 16 1.36 11.43 -2.84
N ASP A 17 1.91 11.03 -1.71
CA ASP A 17 2.06 9.64 -1.31
C ASP A 17 1.20 9.31 -0.09
N THR A 18 0.36 8.29 -0.22
CA THR A 18 -0.49 7.77 0.84
C THR A 18 -0.51 6.24 0.82
N ALA A 19 -1.39 5.61 1.57
CA ALA A 19 -1.62 4.16 1.53
C ALA A 19 -3.01 3.81 2.07
N TRP A 20 -3.57 2.70 1.59
CA TRP A 20 -4.79 2.13 2.13
C TRP A 20 -4.72 1.95 3.66
N SER A 21 -3.56 1.55 4.15
CA SER A 21 -3.31 1.28 5.58
C SER A 21 -2.92 2.52 6.41
N TYR A 22 -2.87 3.73 5.82
CA TYR A 22 -2.56 4.97 6.57
C TYR A 22 -3.82 5.53 7.24
N TYR A 23 -4.20 4.89 8.32
CA TYR A 23 -5.25 5.33 9.22
C TYR A 23 -4.86 5.04 10.67
N LEU A 24 -5.43 5.82 11.60
CA LEU A 24 -5.39 5.50 13.02
C LEU A 24 -6.81 5.10 13.42
N PRO A 25 -6.96 3.99 14.13
CA PRO A 25 -8.26 3.60 14.65
C PRO A 25 -8.79 4.67 15.61
N SER A 26 -10.07 5.01 15.49
CA SER A 26 -10.72 6.02 16.32
C SER A 26 -10.86 5.60 17.78
N GLU A 27 -10.87 4.27 18.04
CA GLU A 27 -10.94 3.70 19.38
C GLU A 27 -10.02 2.49 19.50
N PRO A 28 -9.37 2.26 20.66
CA PRO A 28 -8.55 1.08 20.89
C PRO A 28 -9.35 -0.22 20.67
N GLY A 29 -8.76 -1.16 19.91
CA GLY A 29 -9.40 -2.44 19.60
C GLY A 29 -10.41 -2.41 18.45
N THR A 30 -10.60 -1.25 17.80
CA THR A 30 -11.52 -1.11 16.68
C THR A 30 -10.77 -0.64 15.44
N GLY A 31 -10.66 -1.43 14.40
CA GLY A 31 -10.46 -0.92 13.04
C GLY A 31 -11.86 -0.77 12.43
N THR A 32 -12.55 0.33 12.67
CA THR A 32 -13.90 0.51 12.13
C THR A 32 -13.84 0.90 10.66
N ALA A 33 -14.90 0.63 9.91
CA ALA A 33 -15.03 1.07 8.52
C ALA A 33 -14.90 2.61 8.35
N LYS A 34 -15.04 3.37 9.43
CA LYS A 34 -14.86 4.84 9.43
C LYS A 34 -13.40 5.26 9.32
N ASP A 35 -12.48 4.45 9.85
CA ASP A 35 -11.05 4.77 9.88
C ASP A 35 -10.37 4.41 8.55
N LEU A 36 -10.89 3.40 7.85
CA LEU A 36 -10.33 2.94 6.58
C LEU A 36 -10.29 4.06 5.54
N GLY A 37 -9.16 4.16 4.86
CA GLY A 37 -8.93 5.16 3.83
C GLY A 37 -8.82 6.60 4.35
N TYR A 38 -8.53 6.81 5.65
CA TYR A 38 -8.43 8.18 6.20
C TYR A 38 -7.43 9.03 5.43
N GLY A 39 -6.21 8.52 5.17
CA GLY A 39 -5.18 9.23 4.41
C GLY A 39 -5.62 9.53 2.98
N GLU A 40 -6.24 8.55 2.32
CA GLU A 40 -6.73 8.68 0.94
C GLU A 40 -7.89 9.67 0.83
N LYS A 41 -8.87 9.59 1.74
CA LYS A 41 -9.98 10.57 1.80
C LYS A 41 -9.50 11.98 2.07
N LEU A 42 -8.47 12.14 2.92
CA LEU A 42 -7.85 13.43 3.19
C LEU A 42 -7.18 14.01 1.93
N VAL A 43 -6.47 13.19 1.16
CA VAL A 43 -5.87 13.59 -0.12
C VAL A 43 -6.97 13.99 -1.11
N ARG A 44 -8.03 13.18 -1.25
CA ARG A 44 -9.20 13.50 -2.07
C ARG A 44 -9.79 14.86 -1.72
N ASP A 45 -10.07 15.09 -0.43
CA ASP A 45 -10.72 16.32 0.03
C ASP A 45 -9.81 17.55 -0.14
N ALA A 46 -8.49 17.36 0.03
CA ALA A 46 -7.51 18.40 -0.24
C ALA A 46 -7.49 18.77 -1.73
N LEU A 47 -7.41 17.78 -2.62
CA LEU A 47 -7.37 18.00 -4.07
C LEU A 47 -8.69 18.58 -4.59
N ALA A 48 -9.84 18.15 -4.05
CA ALA A 48 -11.15 18.68 -4.43
C ALA A 48 -11.36 20.16 -4.04
N SER A 49 -10.63 20.64 -3.04
CA SER A 49 -10.72 22.02 -2.54
C SER A 49 -9.51 22.89 -2.91
N TRP A 50 -8.60 22.39 -3.73
CA TRP A 50 -7.45 23.11 -4.23
C TRP A 50 -7.76 23.72 -5.60
N ASP A 51 -7.44 25.01 -5.80
CA ASP A 51 -7.74 25.73 -7.04
C ASP A 51 -6.72 25.50 -8.17
N GLY A 52 -5.68 24.70 -7.93
CA GLY A 52 -4.63 24.43 -8.91
C GLY A 52 -4.95 23.30 -9.89
N PRO A 53 -4.05 23.04 -10.87
CA PRO A 53 -4.27 22.06 -11.91
C PRO A 53 -4.14 20.63 -11.37
N ARG A 54 -5.27 19.95 -11.17
CA ARG A 54 -5.33 18.56 -10.64
C ARG A 54 -4.58 17.55 -11.51
N ASP A 55 -4.58 17.74 -12.80
CA ASP A 55 -3.95 16.87 -13.79
C ASP A 55 -2.42 16.90 -13.75
N GLU A 56 -1.83 17.90 -13.11
CA GLU A 56 -0.39 17.93 -12.85
C GLU A 56 0.02 17.15 -11.59
N VAL A 57 -0.93 16.70 -10.75
CA VAL A 57 -0.65 16.03 -9.48
C VAL A 57 -0.79 14.52 -9.64
N LEU A 58 0.29 13.79 -9.43
CA LEU A 58 0.30 12.34 -9.33
C LEU A 58 0.02 11.92 -7.89
N VAL A 59 -0.97 11.05 -7.71
CA VAL A 59 -1.30 10.47 -6.41
C VAL A 59 -0.90 9.00 -6.37
N ALA A 60 -0.02 8.66 -5.44
CA ALA A 60 0.36 7.29 -5.15
C ALA A 60 -0.36 6.79 -3.90
N THR A 61 -0.81 5.54 -3.94
CA THR A 61 -1.27 4.80 -2.77
C THR A 61 -0.66 3.40 -2.74
N LYS A 62 -0.92 2.63 -1.68
CA LYS A 62 -0.26 1.34 -1.45
C LYS A 62 -1.24 0.30 -0.93
N THR A 63 -1.04 -0.96 -1.34
CA THR A 63 -1.76 -2.14 -0.85
C THR A 63 -0.79 -3.19 -0.32
N GLY A 64 -1.29 -4.24 0.33
CA GLY A 64 -0.48 -5.36 0.81
C GLY A 64 -0.03 -5.25 2.27
N TYR A 65 -0.41 -4.20 2.99
CA TYR A 65 -0.24 -4.08 4.43
C TYR A 65 -1.54 -3.73 5.14
N ARG A 66 -1.71 -4.29 6.31
CA ARG A 66 -2.84 -4.05 7.23
C ARG A 66 -2.35 -3.41 8.52
N ARG A 67 -3.21 -2.60 9.13
CA ARG A 67 -3.01 -2.16 10.52
C ARG A 67 -3.63 -3.18 11.45
N THR A 68 -2.89 -3.57 12.48
CA THR A 68 -3.41 -4.42 13.55
C THR A 68 -3.54 -3.58 14.81
N MET A 69 -4.64 -3.79 15.53
CA MET A 69 -4.93 -3.11 16.79
C MET A 69 -4.41 -3.88 17.99
N GLU A 70 -4.17 -5.17 17.83
CA GLU A 70 -3.65 -6.02 18.88
C GLU A 70 -2.14 -6.11 18.73
N VAL A 71 -1.42 -5.69 19.76
CA VAL A 71 -0.08 -6.22 20.00
C VAL A 71 -0.31 -7.67 20.34
N PRO A 72 0.10 -8.66 19.54
CA PRO A 72 -0.06 -10.04 19.93
C PRO A 72 0.63 -10.24 21.26
N ALA A 73 -0.08 -10.62 22.28
CA ALA A 73 0.52 -11.36 23.36
C ALA A 73 1.21 -12.56 22.69
N PHE A 74 2.49 -12.79 22.98
CA PHE A 74 3.29 -13.91 22.53
C PHE A 74 2.39 -15.16 22.35
N VAL A 75 2.08 -15.51 21.11
CA VAL A 75 1.17 -16.61 20.83
C VAL A 75 1.96 -17.90 20.92
N ALA A 76 1.62 -18.70 21.93
CA ALA A 76 1.96 -20.11 21.92
C ALA A 76 1.26 -20.79 20.72
N PRO A 77 1.86 -21.82 20.12
CA PRO A 77 1.29 -22.48 18.93
C PRO A 77 -0.11 -23.03 19.24
N VAL A 78 -1.10 -22.61 18.45
CA VAL A 78 -2.49 -23.06 18.56
C VAL A 78 -2.66 -24.30 17.71
N SER A 79 -3.26 -25.34 18.31
CA SER A 79 -3.65 -26.59 17.66
C SER A 79 -4.75 -26.38 16.63
N ASP A 80 -4.62 -27.04 15.49
CA ASP A 80 -5.59 -27.08 14.40
C ASP A 80 -7.01 -27.39 14.86
N SER A 81 -7.93 -26.47 14.66
CA SER A 81 -9.35 -26.72 14.64
C SER A 81 -10.04 -25.84 13.59
N PRO A 82 -10.82 -26.38 12.67
CA PRO A 82 -11.48 -25.60 11.63
C PRO A 82 -12.70 -24.87 12.19
N GLU A 83 -12.61 -23.57 12.40
CA GLU A 83 -13.78 -22.76 12.72
C GLU A 83 -14.44 -22.18 11.47
N SER A 84 -15.75 -22.31 11.45
CA SER A 84 -16.67 -21.94 10.38
C SER A 84 -16.65 -20.46 10.02
N ASP A 85 -16.41 -20.21 8.76
CA ASP A 85 -16.34 -18.88 8.10
C ASP A 85 -17.75 -18.33 7.84
N THR A 86 -18.28 -17.56 8.78
CA THR A 86 -19.55 -16.84 8.59
C THR A 86 -19.53 -15.44 9.19
N GLN A 87 -18.67 -14.53 8.72
CA GLN A 87 -18.84 -13.11 9.03
C GLN A 87 -18.26 -12.19 7.93
N GLY A 88 -19.16 -11.39 7.33
CA GLY A 88 -18.85 -10.14 6.64
C GLY A 88 -18.16 -10.25 5.28
N ARG A 89 -18.87 -10.75 4.28
CA ARG A 89 -18.53 -10.55 2.87
C ARG A 89 -19.30 -9.36 2.33
N ASP A 90 -18.62 -8.45 1.60
CA ASP A 90 -19.29 -7.51 0.73
C ASP A 90 -19.82 -8.23 -0.52
N SER A 91 -20.52 -7.50 -1.38
CA SER A 91 -21.11 -8.04 -2.62
C SER A 91 -20.08 -8.59 -3.62
N GLU A 92 -18.80 -8.30 -3.44
CA GLU A 92 -17.68 -8.77 -4.29
C GLU A 92 -16.87 -9.89 -3.61
N GLY A 93 -17.25 -10.32 -2.40
CA GLY A 93 -16.60 -11.39 -1.66
C GLY A 93 -15.24 -11.01 -1.07
N CYS A 94 -14.96 -9.72 -0.87
CA CYS A 94 -13.78 -9.26 -0.16
C CYS A 94 -13.89 -9.56 1.33
N SER A 95 -12.87 -10.24 1.89
CA SER A 95 -12.80 -10.53 3.31
C SER A 95 -12.18 -9.35 4.06
N ARG A 96 -12.93 -8.73 4.98
CA ARG A 96 -12.44 -7.64 5.84
C ARG A 96 -11.67 -8.10 7.07
N ARG A 97 -11.39 -9.40 7.20
CA ARG A 97 -10.62 -9.93 8.32
C ARG A 97 -9.12 -9.70 8.10
N PRO A 98 -8.37 -9.25 9.12
CA PRO A 98 -6.93 -9.44 9.13
C PRO A 98 -6.68 -10.95 9.02
N GLY A 99 -5.84 -11.37 8.09
CA GLY A 99 -5.46 -12.77 7.92
C GLY A 99 -4.87 -13.31 9.23
N GLY A 100 -5.20 -14.57 9.58
CA GLY A 100 -4.65 -15.20 10.78
C GLY A 100 -3.12 -15.35 10.72
N GLU A 101 -2.51 -15.47 11.87
CA GLU A 101 -1.12 -15.87 12.17
C GLU A 101 0.01 -15.38 11.23
N ARG A 102 0.05 -14.06 10.94
CA ARG A 102 1.11 -13.47 10.13
C ARG A 102 2.11 -12.70 11.00
N GLN A 103 3.36 -12.61 10.54
CA GLN A 103 4.40 -11.85 11.25
C GLN A 103 4.02 -10.39 11.37
N HIS A 104 4.03 -9.86 12.60
CA HIS A 104 3.74 -8.48 12.90
C HIS A 104 5.01 -7.64 12.86
N LEU A 105 5.04 -6.63 12.01
CA LEU A 105 6.06 -5.59 12.04
C LEU A 105 5.60 -4.49 13.00
N GLN A 106 6.28 -4.34 14.14
CA GLN A 106 6.01 -3.26 15.09
C GLN A 106 6.89 -2.05 14.82
N ALA A 107 6.28 -0.88 14.71
CA ALA A 107 7.02 0.36 14.83
C ALA A 107 7.38 0.58 16.31
N ALA A 108 8.64 0.91 16.58
CA ALA A 108 9.10 1.16 17.96
C ALA A 108 8.24 2.22 18.65
N GLY A 109 7.68 1.87 19.81
CA GLY A 109 6.83 2.77 20.63
C GLY A 109 5.36 2.86 20.22
N SER A 110 4.90 2.10 19.24
CA SER A 110 3.50 2.06 18.81
C SER A 110 2.78 0.87 19.44
N GLN A 111 1.60 1.09 20.01
CA GLN A 111 0.69 0.01 20.41
C GLN A 111 -0.03 -0.64 19.21
N TYR A 112 0.21 -0.13 17.99
CA TYR A 112 -0.36 -0.61 16.76
C TYR A 112 0.70 -1.33 15.93
N GLY A 113 0.36 -2.49 15.43
CA GLY A 113 1.20 -3.29 14.54
C GLY A 113 0.90 -3.05 13.06
N TRP A 114 1.80 -3.58 12.25
CA TRP A 114 1.63 -3.72 10.82
C TRP A 114 1.74 -5.20 10.47
N MET A 115 0.91 -5.64 9.54
CA MET A 115 0.90 -7.02 9.08
C MET A 115 0.92 -7.03 7.56
N ALA A 116 1.81 -7.82 6.97
CA ALA A 116 1.77 -8.08 5.54
C ALA A 116 0.53 -8.91 5.18
N ASP A 117 -0.15 -8.53 4.12
CA ASP A 117 -1.23 -9.30 3.51
C ASP A 117 -1.27 -9.01 2.00
N SER A 118 -0.28 -9.56 1.30
CA SER A 118 -0.14 -9.37 -0.14
C SER A 118 -0.72 -10.54 -0.95
N ARG A 119 -1.72 -11.23 -0.40
CA ARG A 119 -2.51 -12.19 -1.17
C ARG A 119 -3.18 -11.47 -2.34
N PRO A 120 -3.15 -12.01 -3.58
CA PRO A 120 -3.67 -11.34 -4.77
C PRO A 120 -5.09 -10.80 -4.60
N LYS A 121 -6.00 -11.61 -4.05
CA LYS A 121 -7.38 -11.19 -3.78
C LYS A 121 -7.46 -9.98 -2.84
N THR A 122 -6.65 -9.97 -1.78
CA THR A 122 -6.58 -8.86 -0.82
C THR A 122 -6.10 -7.58 -1.49
N MET A 123 -4.99 -7.67 -2.24
CA MET A 123 -4.42 -6.52 -2.95
C MET A 123 -5.40 -5.90 -3.95
N ILE A 124 -6.12 -6.74 -4.69
CA ILE A 124 -7.13 -6.30 -5.67
C ILE A 124 -8.30 -5.60 -4.97
N CYS A 125 -8.81 -6.16 -3.87
CA CYS A 125 -9.88 -5.53 -3.11
C CYS A 125 -9.46 -4.18 -2.53
N ASP A 126 -8.30 -4.10 -1.91
CA ASP A 126 -7.76 -2.86 -1.35
C ASP A 126 -7.57 -1.78 -2.42
N ALA A 127 -7.08 -2.15 -3.60
CA ALA A 127 -6.91 -1.22 -4.72
C ALA A 127 -8.24 -0.60 -5.17
N LYS A 128 -9.30 -1.42 -5.27
CA LYS A 128 -10.64 -0.95 -5.62
C LYS A 128 -11.23 -0.05 -4.53
N GLU A 129 -11.02 -0.40 -3.25
CA GLU A 129 -11.39 0.47 -2.12
C GLU A 129 -10.61 1.79 -2.13
N SER A 130 -9.29 1.76 -2.42
CA SER A 130 -8.46 2.96 -2.56
C SER A 130 -8.97 3.89 -3.66
N ALA A 131 -9.36 3.36 -4.81
CA ALA A 131 -9.97 4.15 -5.89
C ALA A 131 -11.26 4.83 -5.41
N ALA A 132 -12.12 4.11 -4.69
CA ALA A 132 -13.34 4.66 -4.10
C ALA A 132 -13.03 5.73 -3.03
N HIS A 133 -12.04 5.53 -2.15
CA HIS A 133 -11.63 6.50 -1.15
C HIS A 133 -11.09 7.79 -1.79
N LEU A 134 -10.29 7.67 -2.84
CA LEU A 134 -9.73 8.79 -3.60
C LEU A 134 -10.74 9.43 -4.55
N GLY A 135 -11.88 8.76 -4.82
CA GLY A 135 -12.92 9.26 -5.71
C GLY A 135 -12.50 9.31 -7.19
N VAL A 136 -11.71 8.32 -7.63
CA VAL A 136 -11.18 8.21 -8.99
C VAL A 136 -11.61 6.89 -9.64
N GLU A 137 -11.70 6.88 -10.98
CA GLU A 137 -11.98 5.67 -11.75
C GLU A 137 -10.76 4.74 -11.82
N ALA A 138 -9.55 5.31 -11.89
CA ALA A 138 -8.29 4.59 -11.90
C ALA A 138 -7.26 5.31 -11.02
N LEU A 139 -6.50 4.54 -10.24
CA LEU A 139 -5.39 5.06 -9.44
C LEU A 139 -4.24 5.46 -10.37
N ASP A 140 -3.58 6.60 -10.10
CA ASP A 140 -2.44 7.03 -10.89
C ASP A 140 -1.26 6.06 -10.69
N LEU A 141 -0.91 5.75 -9.44
CA LEU A 141 0.18 4.85 -9.08
C LEU A 141 -0.20 4.02 -7.85
N LEU A 142 -0.10 2.70 -7.96
CA LEU A 142 -0.29 1.77 -6.84
C LEU A 142 1.00 1.02 -6.53
N TYR A 143 1.45 1.12 -5.28
CA TYR A 143 2.56 0.32 -4.77
C TYR A 143 2.08 -0.98 -4.12
N SER A 144 2.84 -2.09 -4.34
CA SER A 144 2.95 -3.11 -3.32
C SER A 144 3.74 -2.52 -2.15
N HIS A 145 3.14 -2.44 -0.97
CA HIS A 145 3.71 -1.74 0.21
C HIS A 145 4.96 -2.44 0.78
N GLY A 146 5.13 -3.70 0.45
CA GLY A 146 6.29 -4.53 0.75
C GLY A 146 5.98 -6.00 0.54
N PRO A 147 7.00 -6.84 0.36
CA PRO A 147 6.82 -8.27 0.20
C PRO A 147 6.15 -8.93 1.41
N ASP A 148 5.28 -9.88 1.14
CA ASP A 148 4.70 -10.80 2.10
C ASP A 148 5.45 -12.13 2.00
N PRO A 149 6.17 -12.57 3.04
CA PRO A 149 6.97 -13.79 2.97
C PRO A 149 6.13 -15.07 2.86
N GLU A 150 4.82 -15.00 3.13
CA GLU A 150 3.91 -16.14 3.04
C GLU A 150 3.25 -16.30 1.66
N VAL A 151 3.50 -15.36 0.73
CA VAL A 151 2.96 -15.37 -0.63
C VAL A 151 4.11 -15.32 -1.62
N ALA A 152 4.09 -16.15 -2.66
CA ALA A 152 5.09 -16.07 -3.72
C ALA A 152 5.15 -14.65 -4.30
N TYR A 153 6.36 -14.11 -4.48
CA TYR A 153 6.53 -12.72 -4.88
C TYR A 153 5.93 -12.45 -6.27
N GLU A 154 6.05 -13.41 -7.16
CA GLU A 154 5.46 -13.36 -8.51
C GLU A 154 3.94 -13.25 -8.46
N ASP A 155 3.28 -13.91 -7.49
CA ASP A 155 1.82 -13.80 -7.31
C ASP A 155 1.41 -12.41 -6.80
N GLN A 156 2.23 -11.82 -5.91
CA GLN A 156 2.01 -10.45 -5.43
C GLN A 156 2.13 -9.45 -6.58
N VAL A 157 3.18 -9.58 -7.40
CA VAL A 157 3.38 -8.74 -8.59
C VAL A 157 2.31 -9.03 -9.65
N GLY A 158 1.89 -10.29 -9.79
CA GLY A 158 0.78 -10.70 -10.65
C GLY A 158 -0.54 -10.01 -10.33
N ALA A 159 -0.80 -9.72 -9.05
CA ALA A 159 -1.97 -8.94 -8.65
C ALA A 159 -1.92 -7.49 -9.18
N LEU A 160 -0.74 -6.85 -9.16
CA LEU A 160 -0.56 -5.53 -9.76
C LEU A 160 -0.75 -5.59 -11.29
N LYS A 161 -0.25 -6.65 -11.94
CA LYS A 161 -0.45 -6.87 -13.37
C LYS A 161 -1.93 -7.00 -13.72
N GLN A 162 -2.69 -7.78 -12.94
CA GLN A 162 -4.13 -7.90 -13.13
C GLN A 162 -4.84 -6.54 -13.00
N LEU A 163 -4.49 -5.74 -12.00
CA LEU A 163 -5.07 -4.40 -11.81
C LEU A 163 -4.75 -3.43 -12.95
N LEU A 164 -3.57 -3.54 -13.55
CA LEU A 164 -3.20 -2.81 -14.78
C LEU A 164 -4.05 -3.25 -15.97
N ASP A 165 -4.22 -4.56 -16.15
CA ASP A 165 -5.00 -5.13 -17.25
C ASP A 165 -6.50 -4.80 -17.14
N GLU A 166 -7.03 -4.74 -15.91
CA GLU A 166 -8.40 -4.30 -15.62
C GLU A 166 -8.58 -2.77 -15.69
N GLY A 167 -7.50 -2.00 -15.84
CA GLY A 167 -7.55 -0.53 -15.87
C GLY A 167 -7.84 0.13 -14.53
N VAL A 168 -7.75 -0.60 -13.42
CA VAL A 168 -7.94 -0.08 -12.05
C VAL A 168 -6.78 0.82 -11.63
N ILE A 169 -5.58 0.54 -12.14
CA ILE A 169 -4.38 1.35 -11.93
C ILE A 169 -3.73 1.71 -13.27
N ARG A 170 -3.10 2.88 -13.33
CA ARG A 170 -2.38 3.35 -14.53
C ARG A 170 -0.94 2.88 -14.54
N TYR A 171 -0.29 2.91 -13.37
CA TYR A 171 1.09 2.52 -13.16
C TYR A 171 1.22 1.72 -11.85
N ALA A 172 2.26 0.90 -11.81
CA ALA A 172 2.62 0.10 -10.64
C ALA A 172 3.95 0.58 -10.04
N GLY A 173 4.07 0.42 -8.74
CA GLY A 173 5.29 0.58 -7.98
C GLY A 173 5.48 -0.58 -7.00
N ILE A 174 6.69 -0.73 -6.52
CA ILE A 174 7.05 -1.72 -5.50
C ILE A 174 7.85 -1.05 -4.39
N SER A 175 7.77 -1.60 -3.18
CA SER A 175 8.41 -1.00 -2.01
C SER A 175 9.06 -2.06 -1.15
N ARG A 176 10.15 -1.71 -0.45
CA ARG A 176 10.92 -2.58 0.46
C ARG A 176 11.44 -3.84 -0.21
N VAL A 177 11.97 -3.69 -1.41
CA VAL A 177 12.42 -4.77 -2.28
C VAL A 177 13.92 -4.74 -2.48
N ASP A 178 14.52 -5.89 -2.75
CA ASP A 178 15.89 -6.03 -3.22
C ASP A 178 15.97 -5.98 -4.77
N ASN A 179 17.20 -5.97 -5.30
CA ASN A 179 17.43 -5.88 -6.74
C ASN A 179 16.85 -7.07 -7.52
N ALA A 180 16.90 -8.30 -6.96
CA ALA A 180 16.33 -9.47 -7.62
C ALA A 180 14.80 -9.38 -7.72
N GLN A 181 14.14 -8.84 -6.69
CA GLN A 181 12.71 -8.59 -6.71
C GLN A 181 12.32 -7.46 -7.69
N ILE A 182 13.17 -6.46 -7.86
CA ILE A 182 12.98 -5.43 -8.88
C ILE A 182 13.00 -6.04 -10.27
N ASP A 183 13.97 -6.92 -10.55
CA ASP A 183 14.09 -7.59 -11.85
C ASP A 183 12.86 -8.46 -12.16
N ILE A 184 12.39 -9.26 -11.18
CA ILE A 184 11.16 -10.05 -11.33
C ILE A 184 9.94 -9.14 -11.61
N ALA A 185 9.81 -8.06 -10.88
CA ALA A 185 8.70 -7.14 -11.06
C ALA A 185 8.77 -6.44 -12.44
N ARG A 186 9.98 -6.08 -12.89
CA ARG A 186 10.19 -5.48 -14.23
C ARG A 186 9.84 -6.45 -15.35
N GLU A 187 10.17 -7.73 -15.20
CA GLU A 187 9.80 -8.76 -16.17
C GLU A 187 8.27 -8.92 -16.31
N ILE A 188 7.55 -8.92 -15.18
CA ILE A 188 6.09 -9.13 -15.16
C ILE A 188 5.31 -7.87 -15.59
N LEU A 189 5.72 -6.70 -15.10
CA LEU A 189 4.97 -5.44 -15.26
C LEU A 189 5.44 -4.62 -16.48
N GLY A 190 6.64 -4.89 -17.00
CA GLY A 190 7.21 -4.15 -18.12
C GLY A 190 7.32 -2.65 -17.81
N ASP A 191 7.03 -1.82 -18.81
CA ASP A 191 7.11 -0.35 -18.68
C ASP A 191 6.02 0.26 -17.78
N LYS A 192 5.11 -0.56 -17.27
CA LYS A 192 4.11 -0.13 -16.30
C LYS A 192 4.65 -0.07 -14.87
N LEU A 193 5.78 -0.74 -14.58
CA LEU A 193 6.55 -0.49 -13.36
C LEU A 193 7.33 0.81 -13.54
N ILE A 194 7.04 1.83 -12.75
CA ILE A 194 7.66 3.16 -12.90
C ILE A 194 8.46 3.60 -11.67
N ALA A 195 8.24 2.97 -10.51
CA ALA A 195 8.86 3.44 -9.28
C ALA A 195 9.16 2.32 -8.28
N VAL A 196 10.26 2.50 -7.55
CA VAL A 196 10.65 1.71 -6.39
C VAL A 196 10.71 2.64 -5.18
N GLN A 197 10.08 2.26 -4.06
CA GLN A 197 10.13 3.02 -2.83
C GLN A 197 10.81 2.22 -1.72
N ASN A 198 12.05 2.56 -1.41
CA ASN A 198 12.82 1.91 -0.36
C ASN A 198 13.27 2.94 0.69
N GLN A 199 13.47 2.47 1.91
CA GLN A 199 14.01 3.31 2.97
C GLN A 199 15.44 3.73 2.61
N PHE A 200 15.67 5.04 2.60
CA PHE A 200 16.99 5.63 2.37
C PHE A 200 17.16 6.89 3.21
N SER A 201 18.24 6.96 3.95
CA SER A 201 18.65 8.15 4.71
C SER A 201 20.10 8.01 5.17
N PRO A 202 20.73 9.04 5.77
CA PRO A 202 22.06 8.89 6.34
C PRO A 202 22.21 7.75 7.37
N SER A 203 21.11 7.38 8.03
CA SER A 203 21.05 6.25 8.98
C SER A 203 20.69 4.91 8.33
N TYR A 204 20.24 4.94 7.08
CA TYR A 204 19.86 3.76 6.29
C TYR A 204 20.44 3.92 4.88
N PRO A 205 21.74 3.64 4.72
CA PRO A 205 22.38 3.69 3.41
C PRO A 205 21.79 2.59 2.50
N ASP A 206 22.05 2.73 1.21
CA ASP A 206 21.70 1.75 0.18
C ASP A 206 22.90 0.83 -0.11
N PRO A 207 23.11 -0.27 0.67
CA PRO A 207 24.28 -1.13 0.52
C PRO A 207 24.25 -1.97 -0.75
N GLU A 208 23.09 -2.16 -1.35
CA GLU A 208 22.87 -2.96 -2.55
C GLU A 208 22.89 -2.09 -3.83
N HIS A 209 23.14 -0.79 -3.71
CA HIS A 209 23.09 0.14 -4.83
C HIS A 209 21.77 0.10 -5.61
N THR A 210 20.67 -0.09 -4.89
CA THR A 210 19.32 -0.20 -5.47
C THR A 210 18.93 1.06 -6.24
N MET A 211 19.37 2.23 -5.78
CA MET A 211 19.12 3.50 -6.47
C MET A 211 19.81 3.55 -7.84
N GLU A 212 21.04 3.04 -7.94
CA GLU A 212 21.77 2.92 -9.21
C GLU A 212 21.08 1.91 -10.14
N HIS A 213 20.69 0.75 -9.61
CA HIS A 213 19.93 -0.26 -10.35
C HIS A 213 18.61 0.29 -10.88
N CYS A 214 17.86 1.04 -10.08
CA CYS A 214 16.65 1.72 -10.54
C CYS A 214 16.94 2.69 -11.69
N ALA A 215 18.03 3.46 -11.61
CA ALA A 215 18.41 4.41 -12.65
C ALA A 215 18.75 3.69 -13.97
N GLU A 216 19.45 2.55 -13.93
CA GLU A 216 19.76 1.71 -15.11
C GLU A 216 18.50 1.18 -15.78
N LEU A 217 17.45 0.84 -15.00
CA LEU A 217 16.17 0.37 -15.48
C LEU A 217 15.19 1.51 -15.86
N GLY A 218 15.57 2.77 -15.66
CA GLY A 218 14.69 3.93 -15.90
C GLY A 218 13.53 4.06 -14.91
N LEU A 219 13.70 3.53 -13.68
CA LEU A 219 12.72 3.59 -12.60
C LEU A 219 13.00 4.78 -11.68
N ALA A 220 11.95 5.44 -11.21
CA ALA A 220 12.09 6.43 -10.16
C ALA A 220 12.39 5.75 -8.81
N PHE A 221 13.42 6.23 -8.10
CA PHE A 221 13.68 5.82 -6.73
C PHE A 221 13.06 6.84 -5.76
N VAL A 222 12.17 6.38 -4.89
CA VAL A 222 11.48 7.18 -3.87
C VAL A 222 11.98 6.74 -2.49
N CYS A 223 12.40 7.68 -1.65
CA CYS A 223 12.94 7.41 -0.30
C CYS A 223 11.98 7.87 0.81
#